data_ab26b216f2b021728752ecc19c4f7467
#
_entry.id   ab26b216f2b021728752ecc19c4f7467
#
_cell.length_a   1.000
_cell.length_b   1.000
_cell.length_c   1.000
_cell.angle_alpha   90.00
_cell.angle_beta   90.00
_cell.angle_gamma   90.00
#
_symmetry.space_group_name_H-M   'P 1'
#
loop_
_entity.id
_entity.type
_entity.pdbx_description
1 polymer ?
#
loop_
_entity_poly.entity_id
_entity_poly.type
_entity_poly.pdbx_seq_one_letter_code
_entity_poly.pdbx_strand_id
1 'polypeptide(L)'
;MKITAIVNGISSQLDTCLEELNSVSENIQVRITQNHGDATLFAQDACNSGTEFIIVCGGDGTLNEGVNGMLMSQNPKCLFGLYPIGSANDYAHVIGGGTISQLIACAKNKTQESVDIGVIRWSAQQRYFCNISAAGIGAEIAATFNARRFKMGIRLNYYSAIIQWLSMYSAPNLEIRIDGKSLRGKTLLSAIGKGVYAGNGLALLPQSELNDGSLGLTMATNVGVIDFIRFQGRLKKGKRINDARVQYLKGTQIEIQVIDGTLAIDADGEFIARIKKGESISYSILKNELHFVRPNTDTRVTI
;
A
#
# COMPACT_ATOMS: atom_id res chain seq x y z
N MET A 1 -4.53 22.71 -17.36
CA MET A 1 -4.52 21.71 -16.27
C MET A 1 -3.60 22.19 -15.16
N LYS A 2 -4.11 22.34 -13.95
CA LYS A 2 -3.32 22.75 -12.77
C LYS A 2 -2.68 21.49 -12.18
N ILE A 3 -1.34 21.49 -12.08
CA ILE A 3 -0.54 20.33 -11.67
C ILE A 3 0.17 20.64 -10.35
N THR A 4 0.13 19.71 -9.41
CA THR A 4 0.95 19.73 -8.20
C THR A 4 1.81 18.48 -8.13
N ALA A 5 3.13 18.61 -7.95
CA ALA A 5 4.03 17.50 -7.67
C ALA A 5 4.33 17.45 -6.18
N ILE A 6 4.09 16.31 -5.55
CA ILE A 6 4.44 16.04 -4.15
C ILE A 6 5.67 15.13 -4.16
N VAL A 7 6.80 15.67 -3.72
CA VAL A 7 8.11 15.01 -3.83
C VAL A 7 8.58 14.56 -2.45
N ASN A 8 8.98 13.30 -2.35
CA ASN A 8 9.60 12.77 -1.13
C ASN A 8 11.00 13.37 -0.91
N GLY A 9 11.12 14.28 0.06
CA GLY A 9 12.36 15.03 0.32
C GLY A 9 13.50 14.22 0.92
N ILE A 10 13.26 12.97 1.36
CA ILE A 10 14.31 12.07 1.86
C ILE A 10 14.73 11.00 0.83
N SER A 11 14.18 11.05 -0.39
CA SER A 11 14.58 10.13 -1.46
C SER A 11 16.01 10.39 -1.91
N SER A 12 16.78 9.34 -2.15
CA SER A 12 18.11 9.44 -2.78
C SER A 12 18.06 9.92 -4.24
N GLN A 13 16.87 9.95 -4.85
CA GLN A 13 16.63 10.41 -6.22
C GLN A 13 15.98 11.80 -6.26
N LEU A 14 16.01 12.56 -5.16
CA LEU A 14 15.37 13.88 -5.06
C LEU A 14 15.88 14.83 -6.14
N ASP A 15 17.19 14.99 -6.27
CA ASP A 15 17.78 15.95 -7.22
C ASP A 15 17.42 15.60 -8.66
N THR A 16 17.53 14.34 -9.06
CA THR A 16 17.13 13.84 -10.39
C THR A 16 15.63 14.11 -10.65
N CYS A 17 14.78 13.90 -9.65
CA CYS A 17 13.35 14.18 -9.76
C CYS A 17 13.09 15.69 -9.98
N LEU A 18 13.78 16.55 -9.25
CA LEU A 18 13.64 18.01 -9.39
C LEU A 18 14.14 18.49 -10.75
N GLU A 19 15.25 17.94 -11.25
CA GLU A 19 15.75 18.21 -12.60
C GLU A 19 14.72 17.82 -13.67
N GLU A 20 14.10 16.64 -13.56
CA GLU A 20 13.07 16.18 -14.50
C GLU A 20 11.81 17.06 -14.43
N LEU A 21 11.36 17.45 -13.21
CA LEU A 21 10.24 18.37 -13.03
C LEU A 21 10.52 19.76 -13.68
N ASN A 22 11.74 20.26 -13.58
CA ASN A 22 12.14 21.53 -14.17
C ASN A 22 12.34 21.45 -15.69
N SER A 23 12.53 20.27 -16.25
CA SER A 23 12.76 20.08 -17.70
C SER A 23 11.48 20.13 -18.54
N VAL A 24 10.31 19.95 -17.92
CA VAL A 24 9.02 20.01 -18.61
C VAL A 24 8.53 21.45 -18.75
N SER A 25 7.77 21.71 -19.81
CA SER A 25 7.27 23.07 -20.12
C SER A 25 6.05 23.48 -19.30
N GLU A 26 5.45 22.55 -18.57
CA GLU A 26 4.27 22.79 -17.76
C GLU A 26 4.60 23.54 -16.47
N ASN A 27 3.69 24.42 -16.06
CA ASN A 27 3.80 25.06 -14.74
C ASN A 27 3.32 24.11 -13.65
N ILE A 28 4.28 23.52 -12.93
CA ILE A 28 4.04 22.54 -11.87
C ILE A 28 4.32 23.18 -10.53
N GLN A 29 3.34 23.14 -9.62
CA GLN A 29 3.57 23.50 -8.23
C GLN A 29 4.29 22.37 -7.51
N VAL A 30 5.56 22.55 -7.15
CA VAL A 30 6.35 21.53 -6.45
C VAL A 30 6.23 21.71 -4.93
N ARG A 31 5.94 20.63 -4.21
CA ARG A 31 5.86 20.53 -2.75
C ARG A 31 6.78 19.40 -2.29
N ILE A 32 7.81 19.73 -1.52
CA ILE A 32 8.80 18.75 -1.02
C ILE A 32 8.48 18.43 0.44
N THR A 33 8.26 17.14 0.74
CA THR A 33 7.99 16.67 2.10
C THR A 33 9.26 16.69 2.95
N GLN A 34 9.13 17.09 4.20
CA GLN A 34 10.20 17.08 5.20
C GLN A 34 9.92 16.09 6.32
N ASN A 35 8.64 15.84 6.60
CA ASN A 35 8.18 15.01 7.70
C ASN A 35 7.10 14.02 7.22
N HIS A 36 6.88 12.99 8.01
CA HIS A 36 5.73 12.11 7.88
C HIS A 36 4.42 12.91 8.05
N GLY A 37 3.47 12.68 7.16
CA GLY A 37 2.19 13.40 7.12
C GLY A 37 2.17 14.62 6.19
N ASP A 38 3.32 15.16 5.77
CA ASP A 38 3.37 16.33 4.88
C ASP A 38 2.67 16.06 3.55
N ALA A 39 2.83 14.87 2.96
CA ALA A 39 2.18 14.55 1.69
C ALA A 39 0.65 14.51 1.82
N THR A 40 0.12 14.13 2.99
CA THR A 40 -1.32 14.21 3.29
C THR A 40 -1.81 15.66 3.26
N LEU A 41 -1.12 16.55 3.97
CA LEU A 41 -1.46 17.97 4.02
C LEU A 41 -1.34 18.64 2.64
N PHE A 42 -0.29 18.32 1.90
CA PHE A 42 -0.05 18.89 0.57
C PHE A 42 -1.09 18.43 -0.45
N ALA A 43 -1.49 17.15 -0.43
CA ALA A 43 -2.53 16.64 -1.31
C ALA A 43 -3.90 17.24 -0.97
N GLN A 44 -4.23 17.36 0.32
CA GLN A 44 -5.48 17.99 0.77
C GLN A 44 -5.55 19.44 0.33
N ASP A 45 -4.49 20.23 0.55
CA ASP A 45 -4.39 21.63 0.13
C ASP A 45 -4.46 21.77 -1.40
N ALA A 46 -3.75 20.92 -2.14
CA ALA A 46 -3.77 20.91 -3.59
C ALA A 46 -5.20 20.68 -4.14
N CYS A 47 -5.90 19.67 -3.64
CA CYS A 47 -7.28 19.38 -4.05
C CYS A 47 -8.23 20.53 -3.69
N ASN A 48 -8.13 21.07 -2.48
CA ASN A 48 -8.95 22.22 -2.04
C ASN A 48 -8.68 23.49 -2.88
N SER A 49 -7.46 23.63 -3.37
CA SER A 49 -7.04 24.75 -4.24
C SER A 49 -7.36 24.52 -5.72
N GLY A 50 -8.05 23.44 -6.08
CA GLY A 50 -8.48 23.14 -7.43
C GLY A 50 -7.38 22.56 -8.33
N THR A 51 -6.39 21.86 -7.78
CA THR A 51 -5.45 21.04 -8.57
C THR A 51 -6.23 19.93 -9.28
N GLU A 52 -5.94 19.73 -10.57
CA GLU A 52 -6.59 18.73 -11.40
C GLU A 52 -5.77 17.43 -11.46
N PHE A 53 -4.43 17.55 -11.33
CA PHE A 53 -3.52 16.42 -11.42
C PHE A 53 -2.43 16.50 -10.35
N ILE A 54 -2.31 15.47 -9.54
CA ILE A 54 -1.26 15.30 -8.53
C ILE A 54 -0.27 14.26 -9.02
N ILE A 55 1.01 14.65 -9.13
CA ILE A 55 2.12 13.72 -9.40
C ILE A 55 2.77 13.40 -8.05
N VAL A 56 2.68 12.15 -7.63
CA VAL A 56 3.41 11.67 -6.45
C VAL A 56 4.78 11.18 -6.87
N CYS A 57 5.81 11.93 -6.49
CA CYS A 57 7.21 11.56 -6.68
C CYS A 57 7.72 10.92 -5.38
N GLY A 58 7.53 9.62 -5.22
CA GLY A 58 7.80 8.94 -3.96
C GLY A 58 7.64 7.43 -4.03
N GLY A 59 7.64 6.79 -2.88
CA GLY A 59 7.30 5.37 -2.71
C GLY A 59 5.87 5.17 -2.21
N ASP A 60 5.58 3.92 -1.78
CA ASP A 60 4.24 3.49 -1.33
C ASP A 60 3.69 4.35 -0.18
N GLY A 61 4.53 4.73 0.80
CA GLY A 61 4.13 5.60 1.91
C GLY A 61 3.73 7.01 1.47
N THR A 62 4.53 7.66 0.60
CA THR A 62 4.19 8.99 0.07
C THR A 62 2.91 8.95 -0.75
N LEU A 63 2.69 7.86 -1.49
CA LEU A 63 1.46 7.66 -2.24
C LEU A 63 0.26 7.47 -1.30
N ASN A 64 0.38 6.63 -0.28
CA ASN A 64 -0.68 6.43 0.72
C ASN A 64 -1.06 7.75 1.39
N GLU A 65 -0.08 8.53 1.83
CA GLU A 65 -0.32 9.87 2.39
C GLU A 65 -1.06 10.78 1.41
N GLY A 66 -0.62 10.83 0.15
CA GLY A 66 -1.25 11.65 -0.90
C GLY A 66 -2.71 11.26 -1.15
N VAL A 67 -2.99 9.97 -1.25
CA VAL A 67 -4.35 9.44 -1.42
C VAL A 67 -5.24 9.77 -0.21
N ASN A 68 -4.73 9.58 1.01
CA ASN A 68 -5.49 9.96 2.22
C ASN A 68 -5.78 11.47 2.26
N GLY A 69 -4.81 12.31 1.87
CA GLY A 69 -5.00 13.76 1.80
C GLY A 69 -6.09 14.16 0.80
N MET A 70 -6.11 13.55 -0.40
CA MET A 70 -7.16 13.78 -1.37
C MET A 70 -8.53 13.38 -0.81
N LEU A 71 -8.66 12.16 -0.26
CA LEU A 71 -9.94 11.65 0.25
C LEU A 71 -10.46 12.42 1.47
N MET A 72 -9.59 13.12 2.20
CA MET A 72 -9.96 14.03 3.29
C MET A 72 -10.26 15.47 2.83
N SER A 73 -10.04 15.79 1.54
CA SER A 73 -10.28 17.11 1.00
C SER A 73 -11.77 17.37 0.78
N GLN A 74 -12.13 18.64 0.59
CA GLN A 74 -13.49 19.05 0.21
C GLN A 74 -13.81 18.76 -1.27
N ASN A 75 -12.78 18.53 -2.10
CA ASN A 75 -12.92 18.22 -3.52
C ASN A 75 -12.02 17.03 -3.92
N PRO A 76 -12.41 15.80 -3.62
CA PRO A 76 -11.60 14.59 -3.83
C PRO A 76 -11.66 14.10 -5.29
N LYS A 77 -11.33 14.96 -6.28
CA LYS A 77 -11.45 14.64 -7.72
C LYS A 77 -10.17 14.81 -8.51
N CYS A 78 -9.01 14.84 -7.85
CA CYS A 78 -7.74 14.97 -8.55
C CYS A 78 -7.37 13.65 -9.25
N LEU A 79 -6.79 13.75 -10.45
CA LEU A 79 -6.05 12.64 -11.06
C LEU A 79 -4.75 12.40 -10.28
N PHE A 80 -4.29 11.16 -10.23
CA PHE A 80 -3.00 10.79 -9.67
C PHE A 80 -2.07 10.20 -10.73
N GLY A 81 -0.80 10.53 -10.64
CA GLY A 81 0.29 9.87 -11.37
C GLY A 81 1.40 9.51 -10.39
N LEU A 82 2.07 8.39 -10.62
CA LEU A 82 3.16 7.92 -9.77
C LEU A 82 4.50 7.97 -10.52
N TYR A 83 5.42 8.78 -9.99
CA TYR A 83 6.84 8.75 -10.34
C TYR A 83 7.59 8.02 -9.23
N PRO A 84 7.94 6.73 -9.42
CA PRO A 84 8.35 5.86 -8.32
C PRO A 84 9.83 6.04 -7.97
N ILE A 85 10.12 6.86 -6.96
CA ILE A 85 11.46 7.11 -6.41
C ILE A 85 11.61 6.61 -4.97
N GLY A 86 10.77 5.67 -4.56
CA GLY A 86 10.85 4.98 -3.27
C GLY A 86 11.74 3.74 -3.33
N SER A 87 11.87 3.04 -2.20
CA SER A 87 12.75 1.87 -2.07
C SER A 87 12.12 0.56 -2.53
N ALA A 88 10.82 0.34 -2.31
CA ALA A 88 10.11 -0.89 -2.67
C ALA A 88 9.23 -0.68 -3.91
N ASN A 89 8.47 0.40 -3.94
CA ASN A 89 7.56 0.77 -5.02
C ASN A 89 6.60 -0.37 -5.40
N ASP A 90 6.14 -1.12 -4.39
CA ASP A 90 5.32 -2.33 -4.57
C ASP A 90 4.03 -2.05 -5.34
N TYR A 91 3.40 -0.89 -5.11
CA TYR A 91 2.17 -0.52 -5.81
C TYR A 91 2.43 -0.09 -7.27
N ALA A 92 3.61 0.46 -7.57
CA ALA A 92 4.00 0.81 -8.94
C ALA A 92 4.04 -0.41 -9.88
N HIS A 93 4.33 -1.61 -9.34
CA HIS A 93 4.27 -2.86 -10.11
C HIS A 93 2.85 -3.23 -10.58
N VAL A 94 1.82 -2.65 -9.96
CA VAL A 94 0.41 -2.95 -10.25
C VAL A 94 -0.24 -1.84 -11.05
N ILE A 95 -0.11 -0.57 -10.56
CA ILE A 95 -0.75 0.58 -11.19
C ILE A 95 0.07 1.13 -12.37
N GLY A 96 1.36 0.81 -12.41
CA GLY A 96 2.32 1.43 -13.30
C GLY A 96 2.89 2.71 -12.74
N GLY A 97 3.96 3.17 -13.34
CA GLY A 97 4.59 4.45 -13.10
C GLY A 97 5.17 4.96 -14.40
N GLY A 98 5.66 6.17 -14.44
CA GLY A 98 6.24 6.72 -15.65
C GLY A 98 7.09 7.94 -15.38
N THR A 99 7.81 8.42 -16.41
CA THR A 99 8.49 9.71 -16.35
C THR A 99 7.48 10.85 -16.20
N ILE A 100 7.93 11.99 -15.69
CA ILE A 100 7.06 13.17 -15.50
C ILE A 100 6.35 13.53 -16.81
N SER A 101 7.09 13.55 -17.92
CA SER A 101 6.54 13.85 -19.26
C SER A 101 5.48 12.85 -19.70
N GLN A 102 5.69 11.54 -19.47
CA GLN A 102 4.71 10.49 -19.78
C GLN A 102 3.44 10.65 -18.97
N LEU A 103 3.57 10.90 -17.66
CA LEU A 103 2.43 11.10 -16.76
C LEU A 103 1.59 12.31 -17.19
N ILE A 104 2.22 13.44 -17.53
CA ILE A 104 1.54 14.64 -18.02
C ILE A 104 0.83 14.39 -19.35
N ALA A 105 1.49 13.68 -20.28
CA ALA A 105 0.89 13.33 -21.58
C ALA A 105 -0.36 12.45 -21.38
N CYS A 106 -0.29 11.44 -20.50
CA CYS A 106 -1.44 10.59 -20.18
C CYS A 106 -2.59 11.38 -19.55
N ALA A 107 -2.29 12.30 -18.61
CA ALA A 107 -3.31 13.14 -17.99
C ALA A 107 -4.01 14.05 -19.03
N LYS A 108 -3.27 14.67 -19.96
CA LYS A 108 -3.81 15.47 -21.05
C LYS A 108 -4.68 14.65 -22.02
N ASN A 109 -4.27 13.42 -22.31
CA ASN A 109 -4.98 12.50 -23.21
C ASN A 109 -6.12 11.74 -22.50
N LYS A 110 -6.37 12.02 -21.21
CA LYS A 110 -7.36 11.32 -20.38
C LYS A 110 -7.18 9.80 -20.34
N THR A 111 -5.95 9.33 -20.47
CA THR A 111 -5.59 7.93 -20.31
C THR A 111 -5.47 7.62 -18.83
N GLN A 112 -6.58 7.18 -18.23
CA GLN A 112 -6.69 6.94 -16.79
C GLN A 112 -7.42 5.63 -16.51
N GLU A 113 -7.16 5.06 -15.34
CA GLU A 113 -7.85 3.90 -14.80
C GLU A 113 -8.45 4.27 -13.43
N SER A 114 -9.71 3.89 -13.22
CA SER A 114 -10.33 4.01 -11.91
C SER A 114 -9.92 2.85 -11.03
N VAL A 115 -9.62 3.14 -9.76
CA VAL A 115 -9.13 2.17 -8.79
C VAL A 115 -10.01 2.24 -7.54
N ASP A 116 -10.32 1.06 -7.01
CA ASP A 116 -11.00 0.94 -5.73
C ASP A 116 -10.03 1.18 -4.57
N ILE A 117 -10.52 1.74 -3.48
CA ILE A 117 -9.75 2.05 -2.27
C ILE A 117 -10.26 1.20 -1.10
N GLY A 118 -9.33 0.60 -0.37
CA GLY A 118 -9.65 -0.06 0.88
C GLY A 118 -9.82 0.94 2.02
N VAL A 119 -10.73 0.64 2.92
CA VAL A 119 -10.97 1.40 4.15
C VAL A 119 -10.85 0.49 5.35
N ILE A 120 -10.01 0.87 6.30
CA ILE A 120 -9.86 0.20 7.60
C ILE A 120 -10.57 1.04 8.65
N ARG A 121 -11.38 0.40 9.51
CA ARG A 121 -12.00 1.05 10.67
C ARG A 121 -11.73 0.24 11.93
N TRP A 122 -11.30 0.93 12.98
CA TRP A 122 -11.09 0.35 14.31
C TRP A 122 -11.40 1.39 15.38
N SER A 123 -12.09 1.00 16.42
CA SER A 123 -12.61 1.95 17.43
C SER A 123 -13.35 3.11 16.74
N ALA A 124 -12.96 4.35 16.97
CA ALA A 124 -13.52 5.54 16.31
C ALA A 124 -12.60 6.09 15.19
N GLN A 125 -11.64 5.30 14.72
CA GLN A 125 -10.64 5.73 13.73
C GLN A 125 -10.88 5.08 12.38
N GLN A 126 -10.39 5.75 11.32
CA GLN A 126 -10.46 5.27 9.95
C GLN A 126 -9.16 5.62 9.21
N ARG A 127 -8.73 4.73 8.31
CA ARG A 127 -7.59 4.94 7.39
C ARG A 127 -7.93 4.37 6.01
N TYR A 128 -7.52 5.08 4.96
CA TYR A 128 -7.60 4.58 3.59
C TYR A 128 -6.27 3.91 3.19
N PHE A 129 -6.36 2.91 2.33
CA PHE A 129 -5.19 2.25 1.76
C PHE A 129 -5.47 1.83 0.31
N CYS A 130 -4.47 1.92 -0.55
CA CYS A 130 -4.61 1.63 -1.98
C CYS A 130 -3.97 0.30 -2.40
N ASN A 131 -2.96 -0.16 -1.67
CA ASN A 131 -2.24 -1.38 -1.96
C ASN A 131 -2.69 -2.54 -1.07
N ILE A 132 -2.02 -2.77 0.04
CA ILE A 132 -2.24 -3.89 0.96
C ILE A 132 -2.17 -3.42 2.40
N SER A 133 -3.15 -3.81 3.20
CA SER A 133 -3.07 -3.82 4.66
C SER A 133 -2.67 -5.22 5.13
N ALA A 134 -1.60 -5.32 5.90
CA ALA A 134 -1.26 -6.53 6.62
C ALA A 134 -1.82 -6.49 8.05
N ALA A 135 -2.42 -7.61 8.47
CA ALA A 135 -2.84 -7.84 9.85
C ALA A 135 -2.08 -9.07 10.37
N GLY A 136 -1.24 -8.86 11.37
CA GLY A 136 -0.36 -9.87 11.94
C GLY A 136 1.13 -9.54 11.81
N ILE A 137 1.97 -10.55 11.53
CA ILE A 137 3.43 -10.41 11.51
C ILE A 137 3.93 -9.35 10.52
N GLY A 138 3.25 -9.17 9.39
CA GLY A 138 3.63 -8.14 8.39
C GLY A 138 3.62 -6.74 8.99
N ALA A 139 2.58 -6.41 9.76
CA ALA A 139 2.46 -5.11 10.43
C ALA A 139 3.50 -4.92 11.55
N GLU A 140 3.89 -5.98 12.26
CA GLU A 140 4.99 -5.91 13.25
C GLU A 140 6.34 -5.66 12.59
N ILE A 141 6.58 -6.28 11.44
CA ILE A 141 7.78 -6.04 10.62
C ILE A 141 7.79 -4.58 10.15
N ALA A 142 6.66 -4.08 9.63
CA ALA A 142 6.51 -2.69 9.20
C ALA A 142 6.78 -1.71 10.36
N ALA A 143 6.21 -1.95 11.55
CA ALA A 143 6.43 -1.14 12.75
C ALA A 143 7.92 -1.08 13.13
N THR A 144 8.60 -2.24 13.09
CA THR A 144 10.02 -2.33 13.43
C THR A 144 10.88 -1.63 12.37
N PHE A 145 10.51 -1.78 11.11
CA PHE A 145 11.19 -1.15 10.01
C PHE A 145 11.08 0.39 10.09
N ASN A 146 9.90 0.92 10.35
CA ASN A 146 9.65 2.35 10.46
C ASN A 146 10.32 2.99 11.69
N ALA A 147 10.45 2.24 12.81
CA ALA A 147 11.12 2.71 14.02
C ALA A 147 12.66 2.77 13.91
N ARG A 148 13.25 1.93 13.07
CA ARG A 148 14.71 1.88 12.85
C ARG A 148 15.09 2.77 11.68
N ARG A 149 15.34 4.06 11.88
CA ARG A 149 15.98 4.94 10.87
C ARG A 149 17.38 4.38 10.54
N PHE A 150 17.52 3.81 9.34
CA PHE A 150 18.57 2.88 8.97
C PHE A 150 20.00 3.45 8.90
N LYS A 151 20.93 2.68 9.48
CA LYS A 151 22.38 2.85 9.30
C LYS A 151 23.04 1.79 8.39
N MET A 152 22.29 0.79 7.89
CA MET A 152 22.82 -0.32 7.05
C MET A 152 21.86 -0.66 5.92
N GLY A 153 22.36 -1.20 4.81
CA GLY A 153 21.61 -1.44 3.57
C GLY A 153 20.22 -2.08 3.73
N ILE A 154 19.25 -1.51 3.04
CA ILE A 154 17.81 -1.73 3.22
C ILE A 154 17.41 -3.22 3.12
N ARG A 155 17.97 -3.97 2.16
CA ARG A 155 17.62 -5.37 1.91
C ARG A 155 18.02 -6.33 3.04
N LEU A 156 19.25 -6.23 3.56
CA LEU A 156 19.70 -7.11 4.63
C LEU A 156 18.92 -6.91 5.94
N ASN A 157 18.58 -5.66 6.25
CA ASN A 157 17.82 -5.32 7.44
C ASN A 157 16.38 -5.81 7.37
N TYR A 158 15.76 -5.78 6.20
CA TYR A 158 14.40 -6.27 6.03
C TYR A 158 14.30 -7.78 6.25
N TYR A 159 15.19 -8.59 5.64
CA TYR A 159 15.21 -10.03 5.85
C TYR A 159 15.58 -10.43 7.26
N SER A 160 16.51 -9.72 7.91
CA SER A 160 16.86 -9.98 9.30
C SER A 160 15.70 -9.68 10.25
N ALA A 161 14.94 -8.62 9.99
CA ALA A 161 13.73 -8.31 10.74
C ALA A 161 12.65 -9.40 10.57
N ILE A 162 12.44 -9.88 9.35
CA ILE A 162 11.52 -10.99 9.08
C ILE A 162 11.91 -12.23 9.88
N ILE A 163 13.18 -12.66 9.83
CA ILE A 163 13.66 -13.86 10.52
C ILE A 163 13.53 -13.69 12.04
N GLN A 164 13.92 -12.54 12.57
CA GLN A 164 13.79 -12.21 14.00
C GLN A 164 12.33 -12.31 14.44
N TRP A 165 11.42 -11.68 13.73
CA TRP A 165 10.00 -11.70 14.09
C TRP A 165 9.36 -13.07 13.93
N LEU A 166 9.66 -13.78 12.86
CA LEU A 166 9.15 -15.14 12.65
C LEU A 166 9.53 -16.10 13.80
N SER A 167 10.70 -15.92 14.42
CA SER A 167 11.14 -16.77 15.54
C SER A 167 10.52 -16.39 16.88
N MET A 168 10.06 -15.16 17.05
CA MET A 168 9.53 -14.62 18.31
C MET A 168 8.02 -14.35 18.30
N TYR A 169 7.41 -14.33 17.11
CA TYR A 169 6.02 -13.94 16.94
C TYR A 169 5.05 -15.02 17.42
N SER A 170 4.20 -14.65 18.38
CA SER A 170 3.07 -15.47 18.81
C SER A 170 1.84 -15.09 18.01
N ALA A 171 1.46 -15.93 17.06
CA ALA A 171 0.31 -15.70 16.19
C ALA A 171 -0.99 -15.64 17.02
N PRO A 172 -1.77 -14.54 16.93
CA PRO A 172 -3.05 -14.43 17.62
C PRO A 172 -4.07 -15.42 17.06
N ASN A 173 -5.05 -15.79 17.91
CA ASN A 173 -6.20 -16.52 17.48
C ASN A 173 -7.27 -15.53 17.00
N LEU A 174 -7.64 -15.62 15.74
CA LEU A 174 -8.57 -14.69 15.09
C LEU A 174 -9.84 -15.40 14.62
N GLU A 175 -10.93 -14.66 14.61
CA GLU A 175 -12.10 -14.93 13.80
C GLU A 175 -12.17 -13.90 12.68
N ILE A 176 -12.14 -14.37 11.43
CA ILE A 176 -12.24 -13.53 10.23
C ILE A 176 -13.57 -13.83 9.56
N ARG A 177 -14.41 -12.82 9.44
CA ARG A 177 -15.69 -12.87 8.71
C ARG A 177 -15.52 -12.18 7.38
N ILE A 178 -15.92 -12.84 6.31
CA ILE A 178 -15.90 -12.30 4.94
C ILE A 178 -17.24 -12.59 4.27
N ASP A 179 -18.01 -11.54 3.97
CA ASP A 179 -19.33 -11.63 3.34
C ASP A 179 -20.22 -12.72 3.98
N GLY A 180 -20.24 -12.80 5.32
CA GLY A 180 -21.04 -13.76 6.09
C GLY A 180 -20.40 -15.14 6.33
N LYS A 181 -19.26 -15.46 5.71
CA LYS A 181 -18.49 -16.68 6.02
C LYS A 181 -17.53 -16.39 7.16
N SER A 182 -17.37 -17.33 8.09
CA SER A 182 -16.45 -17.23 9.22
C SER A 182 -15.32 -18.23 9.11
N LEU A 183 -14.09 -17.76 9.35
CA LEU A 183 -12.86 -18.55 9.43
C LEU A 183 -12.21 -18.30 10.79
N ARG A 184 -11.71 -19.34 11.45
CA ARG A 184 -11.06 -19.21 12.76
C ARG A 184 -9.71 -19.92 12.77
N GLY A 185 -8.74 -19.36 13.47
CA GLY A 185 -7.47 -20.03 13.72
C GLY A 185 -6.35 -19.09 14.17
N LYS A 186 -5.23 -19.71 14.59
CA LYS A 186 -3.99 -18.99 14.84
C LYS A 186 -3.43 -18.47 13.52
N THR A 187 -3.47 -17.17 13.31
CA THR A 187 -3.17 -16.54 12.04
C THR A 187 -1.85 -15.79 12.11
N LEU A 188 -0.88 -16.24 11.32
CA LEU A 188 0.41 -15.58 11.19
C LEU A 188 0.28 -14.25 10.45
N LEU A 189 -0.47 -14.25 9.34
CA LEU A 189 -0.65 -13.12 8.45
C LEU A 189 -2.04 -13.17 7.82
N SER A 190 -2.73 -12.04 7.83
CA SER A 190 -3.84 -11.76 6.93
C SER A 190 -3.45 -10.54 6.07
N ALA A 191 -3.32 -10.74 4.75
CA ALA A 191 -3.12 -9.65 3.81
C ALA A 191 -4.47 -9.31 3.17
N ILE A 192 -4.87 -8.05 3.20
CA ILE A 192 -6.15 -7.57 2.68
C ILE A 192 -5.89 -6.38 1.76
N GLY A 193 -6.47 -6.36 0.55
CA GLY A 193 -6.27 -5.19 -0.31
C GLY A 193 -6.64 -5.35 -1.76
N LYS A 194 -6.17 -4.38 -2.54
CA LYS A 194 -6.39 -4.24 -3.98
C LYS A 194 -5.13 -4.48 -4.79
N GLY A 195 -3.94 -4.18 -4.24
CA GLY A 195 -2.67 -4.48 -4.87
C GLY A 195 -2.29 -5.95 -4.76
N VAL A 196 -1.27 -6.34 -5.49
CA VAL A 196 -0.76 -7.73 -5.54
C VAL A 196 0.46 -7.90 -4.64
N TYR A 197 1.35 -6.91 -4.62
CA TYR A 197 2.66 -7.00 -4.02
C TYR A 197 2.79 -6.14 -2.77
N ALA A 198 3.47 -6.66 -1.76
CA ALA A 198 3.94 -5.93 -0.60
C ALA A 198 5.26 -6.52 -0.09
N GLY A 199 5.99 -5.75 0.72
CA GLY A 199 7.21 -6.24 1.34
C GLY A 199 8.32 -6.55 0.34
N ASN A 200 8.56 -5.63 -0.59
CA ASN A 200 9.60 -5.71 -1.61
C ASN A 200 9.37 -6.85 -2.61
N GLY A 201 8.21 -6.85 -3.25
CA GLY A 201 7.86 -7.73 -4.37
C GLY A 201 7.31 -9.11 -3.98
N LEU A 202 6.81 -9.29 -2.77
CA LEU A 202 6.12 -10.51 -2.39
C LEU A 202 4.65 -10.44 -2.82
N ALA A 203 4.20 -11.33 -3.70
CA ALA A 203 2.81 -11.41 -4.13
C ALA A 203 1.93 -12.00 -3.01
N LEU A 204 1.47 -11.15 -2.11
CA LEU A 204 0.61 -11.55 -1.00
C LEU A 204 -0.84 -11.73 -1.43
N LEU A 205 -1.29 -11.00 -2.46
CA LEU A 205 -2.66 -11.04 -2.98
C LEU A 205 -2.69 -11.31 -4.50
N PRO A 206 -2.21 -12.46 -4.97
CA PRO A 206 -2.13 -12.75 -6.41
C PRO A 206 -3.49 -12.90 -7.11
N GLN A 207 -4.59 -12.83 -6.35
CA GLN A 207 -5.96 -12.84 -6.86
C GLN A 207 -6.60 -11.46 -6.95
N SER A 208 -5.94 -10.41 -6.47
CA SER A 208 -6.52 -9.04 -6.43
C SER A 208 -6.55 -8.39 -7.81
N GLU A 209 -7.54 -7.55 -8.00
CA GLU A 209 -7.75 -6.70 -9.18
C GLU A 209 -8.08 -5.29 -8.70
N LEU A 210 -7.66 -4.27 -9.43
CA LEU A 210 -7.71 -2.89 -8.96
C LEU A 210 -9.14 -2.31 -8.87
N ASN A 211 -10.08 -2.82 -9.68
CA ASN A 211 -11.39 -2.20 -9.89
C ASN A 211 -12.56 -3.20 -10.00
N ASP A 212 -12.42 -4.39 -9.40
CA ASP A 212 -13.46 -5.42 -9.43
C ASP A 212 -14.52 -5.28 -8.32
N GLY A 213 -14.42 -4.23 -7.51
CA GLY A 213 -15.36 -3.95 -6.43
C GLY A 213 -15.24 -4.88 -5.23
N SER A 214 -14.13 -5.64 -5.10
CA SER A 214 -13.87 -6.55 -3.99
C SER A 214 -12.48 -6.37 -3.40
N LEU A 215 -12.30 -6.69 -2.12
CA LEU A 215 -10.99 -6.81 -1.47
C LEU A 215 -10.49 -8.24 -1.60
N GLY A 216 -9.24 -8.42 -1.99
CA GLY A 216 -8.54 -9.69 -1.82
C GLY A 216 -8.23 -9.94 -0.34
N LEU A 217 -8.32 -11.19 0.09
CA LEU A 217 -7.86 -11.66 1.40
C LEU A 217 -6.97 -12.89 1.21
N THR A 218 -5.76 -12.83 1.72
CA THR A 218 -4.90 -14.01 1.91
C THR A 218 -4.71 -14.23 3.39
N MET A 219 -5.11 -15.40 3.88
CA MET A 219 -4.99 -15.79 5.27
C MET A 219 -4.01 -16.96 5.40
N ALA A 220 -2.96 -16.79 6.21
CA ALA A 220 -1.96 -17.82 6.47
C ALA A 220 -2.06 -18.27 7.94
N THR A 221 -2.54 -19.51 8.16
CA THR A 221 -2.78 -20.08 9.48
C THR A 221 -1.84 -21.24 9.78
N ASN A 222 -1.37 -21.34 11.02
CA ASN A 222 -0.49 -22.43 11.47
C ASN A 222 0.75 -22.63 10.57
N VAL A 223 1.28 -21.56 10.01
CA VAL A 223 2.54 -21.53 9.25
C VAL A 223 3.64 -20.91 10.10
N GLY A 224 4.87 -21.35 9.90
CA GLY A 224 6.04 -20.88 10.62
C GLY A 224 7.16 -20.39 9.71
N VAL A 225 8.34 -20.16 10.30
CA VAL A 225 9.54 -19.68 9.60
C VAL A 225 9.92 -20.54 8.42
N ILE A 226 9.94 -21.86 8.61
CA ILE A 226 10.34 -22.83 7.56
C ILE A 226 9.37 -22.76 6.39
N ASP A 227 8.07 -22.66 6.67
CA ASP A 227 7.04 -22.52 5.64
C ASP A 227 7.24 -21.23 4.84
N PHE A 228 7.49 -20.10 5.54
CA PHE A 228 7.75 -18.82 4.89
C PHE A 228 8.95 -18.89 3.93
N ILE A 229 10.05 -19.52 4.37
CA ILE A 229 11.25 -19.70 3.53
C ILE A 229 10.90 -20.52 2.27
N ARG A 230 10.13 -21.59 2.41
CA ARG A 230 9.67 -22.43 1.28
C ARG A 230 8.75 -21.64 0.33
N PHE A 231 7.88 -20.79 0.88
CA PHE A 231 6.90 -20.04 0.11
C PHE A 231 7.50 -18.85 -0.63
N GLN A 232 8.59 -18.26 -0.11
CA GLN A 232 9.20 -17.03 -0.63
C GLN A 232 9.50 -17.08 -2.13
N GLY A 233 10.03 -18.21 -2.62
CA GLY A 233 10.33 -18.38 -4.05
C GLY A 233 9.09 -18.35 -4.95
N ARG A 234 7.92 -18.78 -4.45
CA ARG A 234 6.64 -18.70 -5.17
C ARG A 234 6.06 -17.29 -5.09
N LEU A 235 6.10 -16.67 -3.91
CA LEU A 235 5.61 -15.31 -3.69
C LEU A 235 6.35 -14.30 -4.58
N LYS A 236 7.68 -14.40 -4.69
CA LYS A 236 8.47 -13.54 -5.60
C LYS A 236 8.17 -13.76 -7.09
N LYS A 237 7.63 -14.92 -7.47
CA LYS A 237 7.21 -15.22 -8.85
C LYS A 237 5.75 -14.89 -9.12
N GLY A 238 5.07 -14.18 -8.21
CA GLY A 238 3.64 -13.85 -8.38
C GLY A 238 2.69 -15.05 -8.28
N LYS A 239 3.13 -16.19 -7.74
CA LYS A 239 2.35 -17.44 -7.74
C LYS A 239 1.69 -17.69 -6.39
N ARG A 240 0.45 -18.20 -6.42
CA ARG A 240 -0.25 -18.67 -5.22
C ARG A 240 0.54 -19.80 -4.54
N ILE A 241 0.50 -19.81 -3.22
CA ILE A 241 0.99 -20.92 -2.40
C ILE A 241 -0.03 -22.04 -2.46
N ASN A 242 0.41 -23.24 -2.86
CA ASN A 242 -0.43 -24.44 -2.87
C ASN A 242 -0.23 -25.19 -1.55
N ASP A 243 -0.86 -24.69 -0.49
CA ASP A 243 -0.85 -25.26 0.85
C ASP A 243 -2.21 -24.97 1.50
N ALA A 244 -2.86 -25.97 2.08
CA ALA A 244 -4.19 -25.85 2.67
C ALA A 244 -4.27 -24.85 3.83
N ARG A 245 -3.12 -24.48 4.43
CA ARG A 245 -3.00 -23.49 5.49
C ARG A 245 -2.98 -22.06 4.97
N VAL A 246 -2.90 -21.87 3.63
CA VAL A 246 -2.95 -20.56 2.98
C VAL A 246 -4.20 -20.47 2.12
N GLN A 247 -5.11 -19.60 2.53
CA GLN A 247 -6.39 -19.42 1.86
C GLN A 247 -6.42 -18.09 1.11
N TYR A 248 -7.00 -18.10 -0.10
CA TYR A 248 -7.16 -16.93 -0.97
C TYR A 248 -8.64 -16.70 -1.22
N LEU A 249 -9.15 -15.57 -0.78
CA LEU A 249 -10.56 -15.23 -0.82
C LEU A 249 -10.74 -13.82 -1.41
N LYS A 250 -11.96 -13.48 -1.82
CA LYS A 250 -12.39 -12.13 -2.19
C LYS A 250 -13.70 -11.83 -1.49
N GLY A 251 -13.89 -10.57 -1.08
CA GLY A 251 -15.14 -10.11 -0.47
C GLY A 251 -15.22 -8.58 -0.40
N THR A 252 -16.40 -8.08 -0.08
CA THR A 252 -16.66 -6.62 0.00
C THR A 252 -16.58 -6.09 1.41
N GLN A 253 -16.83 -6.94 2.40
CA GLN A 253 -16.81 -6.66 3.82
C GLN A 253 -16.00 -7.74 4.54
N ILE A 254 -14.95 -7.32 5.26
CA ILE A 254 -14.11 -8.22 6.04
C ILE A 254 -14.06 -7.68 7.46
N GLU A 255 -14.37 -8.49 8.44
CA GLU A 255 -14.23 -8.20 9.86
C GLU A 255 -13.23 -9.16 10.47
N ILE A 256 -12.30 -8.65 11.27
CA ILE A 256 -11.35 -9.46 12.04
C ILE A 256 -11.58 -9.17 13.52
N GLN A 257 -11.93 -10.21 14.27
CA GLN A 257 -12.05 -10.18 15.72
C GLN A 257 -10.87 -10.92 16.36
N VAL A 258 -10.24 -10.29 17.35
CA VAL A 258 -9.16 -10.91 18.13
C VAL A 258 -9.77 -11.75 19.24
N ILE A 259 -9.70 -13.07 19.08
CA ILE A 259 -10.20 -14.03 20.10
C ILE A 259 -9.21 -14.19 21.23
N ASP A 260 -7.90 -14.24 20.89
CA ASP A 260 -6.84 -14.31 21.88
C ASP A 260 -5.52 -13.75 21.32
N GLY A 261 -4.71 -13.11 22.18
CA GLY A 261 -3.48 -12.44 21.81
C GLY A 261 -3.68 -10.97 21.41
N THR A 262 -2.78 -10.47 20.57
CA THR A 262 -2.79 -9.08 20.06
C THR A 262 -2.48 -9.09 18.57
N LEU A 263 -3.20 -8.29 17.81
CA LEU A 263 -3.07 -8.19 16.36
C LEU A 263 -2.53 -6.81 15.98
N ALA A 264 -1.34 -6.74 15.38
CA ALA A 264 -0.83 -5.54 14.75
C ALA A 264 -1.45 -5.39 13.35
N ILE A 265 -1.75 -4.15 12.96
CA ILE A 265 -2.27 -3.80 11.63
C ILE A 265 -1.47 -2.66 11.02
N ASP A 266 -1.30 -2.71 9.71
CA ASP A 266 -0.74 -1.64 8.90
C ASP A 266 -1.70 -1.21 7.77
N ALA A 267 -1.35 -0.11 7.12
CA ALA A 267 -1.95 0.33 5.87
C ALA A 267 -0.81 0.71 4.91
N ASP A 268 -0.69 -0.01 3.80
CA ASP A 268 0.35 0.19 2.78
C ASP A 268 1.78 0.23 3.38
N GLY A 269 2.05 -0.63 4.38
CA GLY A 269 3.34 -0.72 5.07
C GLY A 269 3.56 0.29 6.20
N GLU A 270 2.57 1.13 6.52
CA GLU A 270 2.59 2.02 7.67
C GLU A 270 1.82 1.40 8.84
N PHE A 271 2.51 1.15 9.95
CA PHE A 271 1.87 0.65 11.18
C PHE A 271 0.82 1.64 11.69
N ILE A 272 -0.40 1.18 11.97
CA ILE A 272 -1.50 2.04 12.42
C ILE A 272 -2.02 1.70 13.81
N ALA A 273 -2.12 0.43 14.20
CA ALA A 273 -2.66 0.06 15.50
C ALA A 273 -2.29 -1.36 15.94
N ARG A 274 -2.48 -1.63 17.26
CA ARG A 274 -2.58 -2.97 17.84
C ARG A 274 -3.96 -3.18 18.42
N ILE A 275 -4.64 -4.20 17.93
CA ILE A 275 -5.99 -4.62 18.32
C ILE A 275 -5.84 -5.70 19.38
N LYS A 276 -6.49 -5.51 20.51
CA LYS A 276 -6.40 -6.40 21.67
C LYS A 276 -7.50 -7.46 21.65
N LYS A 277 -7.35 -8.47 22.47
CA LYS A 277 -8.38 -9.48 22.72
C LYS A 277 -9.76 -8.85 22.97
N GLY A 278 -10.76 -9.35 22.27
CA GLY A 278 -12.15 -8.89 22.31
C GLY A 278 -12.47 -7.71 21.40
N GLU A 279 -11.46 -7.02 20.87
CA GLU A 279 -11.64 -5.93 19.91
C GLU A 279 -11.76 -6.45 18.48
N SER A 280 -12.34 -5.63 17.58
CA SER A 280 -12.50 -5.93 16.15
C SER A 280 -12.00 -4.79 15.28
N ILE A 281 -11.62 -5.13 14.07
CA ILE A 281 -11.39 -4.22 12.96
C ILE A 281 -12.26 -4.61 11.78
N SER A 282 -12.66 -3.64 10.97
CA SER A 282 -13.41 -3.88 9.76
C SER A 282 -12.73 -3.28 8.54
N TYR A 283 -12.86 -3.99 7.43
CA TYR A 283 -12.41 -3.55 6.11
C TYR A 283 -13.61 -3.46 5.18
N SER A 284 -13.64 -2.40 4.42
CA SER A 284 -14.65 -2.16 3.39
C SER A 284 -13.99 -1.52 2.16
N ILE A 285 -14.75 -1.34 1.08
CA ILE A 285 -14.24 -0.83 -0.18
C ILE A 285 -15.01 0.44 -0.59
N LEU A 286 -14.26 1.44 -1.07
CA LEU A 286 -14.78 2.56 -1.85
C LEU A 286 -14.49 2.27 -3.32
N LYS A 287 -15.54 2.22 -4.14
CA LYS A 287 -15.42 1.84 -5.55
C LYS A 287 -15.14 3.05 -6.42
N ASN A 288 -14.14 2.93 -7.32
CA ASN A 288 -13.82 3.92 -8.34
C ASN A 288 -13.51 5.34 -7.81
N GLU A 289 -12.99 5.44 -6.58
CA GLU A 289 -12.74 6.74 -5.93
C GLU A 289 -11.41 7.37 -6.31
N LEU A 290 -10.48 6.60 -6.83
CA LEU A 290 -9.16 7.07 -7.22
C LEU A 290 -8.93 6.86 -8.71
N HIS A 291 -8.48 7.91 -9.39
CA HIS A 291 -8.18 7.87 -10.81
C HIS A 291 -6.68 8.04 -11.03
N PHE A 292 -6.03 6.98 -11.53
CA PHE A 292 -4.62 7.02 -11.89
C PHE A 292 -4.45 7.22 -13.39
N VAL A 293 -3.51 8.09 -13.77
CA VAL A 293 -2.98 8.10 -15.13
C VAL A 293 -2.04 6.91 -15.30
N ARG A 294 -2.25 6.15 -16.37
CA ARG A 294 -1.48 4.95 -16.66
C ARG A 294 -0.76 5.09 -18.00
N PRO A 295 0.56 5.31 -17.98
CA PRO A 295 1.34 5.24 -19.22
C PRO A 295 1.21 3.85 -19.84
N ASN A 296 1.08 3.77 -21.17
CA ASN A 296 1.02 2.48 -21.86
C ASN A 296 2.26 1.64 -21.53
N THR A 297 2.05 0.45 -21.02
CA THR A 297 3.07 -0.43 -20.43
C THR A 297 3.91 -1.19 -21.45
N ASP A 298 4.12 -0.69 -22.66
CA ASP A 298 5.11 -1.26 -23.60
C ASP A 298 6.57 -1.00 -23.19
N THR A 299 6.76 -0.16 -22.19
CA THR A 299 8.07 0.02 -21.54
C THR A 299 7.98 -0.47 -20.09
N ARG A 300 8.21 -1.77 -19.86
CA ARG A 300 8.55 -2.26 -18.52
C ARG A 300 9.76 -1.47 -18.05
N VAL A 301 9.54 -0.58 -17.08
CA VAL A 301 10.64 0.01 -16.34
C VAL A 301 11.34 -1.14 -15.63
N THR A 302 12.48 -1.56 -16.21
CA THR A 302 13.38 -2.52 -15.55
C THR A 302 14.00 -1.75 -14.39
N ILE A 303 13.49 -1.97 -13.17
CA ILE A 303 14.04 -1.44 -11.91
C ILE A 303 15.08 -2.40 -11.37
#